data_59a5705c808cd9187969a6be8454b1e8
#
_entry.id   59a5705c808cd9187969a6be8454b1e8
#
_cell.length_a   1.000
_cell.length_b   1.000
_cell.length_c   1.000
_cell.angle_alpha   90.00
_cell.angle_beta   90.00
_cell.angle_gamma   90.00
#
_symmetry.space_group_name_H-M   'P 1'
#
loop_
_entity.id
_entity.type
_entity.pdbx_description
1 polymer ?
#
loop_
_entity_poly.entity_id
_entity_poly.type
_entity_poly.pdbx_seq_one_letter_code
_entity_poly.pdbx_strand_id
1 'polypeptide(L)'
;MHLAQFVRSAAAALLPVVLAPQLASSQIVIQRPDVMKLFTPGSWHYYSGAEGIFDLGRTGGPNIYDFSSIGLTSLETSHNYAVSTVPELVGRYDPAGVTFGDSPTTIEKNPVFYFGTDTAFVLGEASLIPTKRFEHRVPREIMLIYPTVYGSTISQTVTNYDTTFNASGGIVSTNTSSSQEVTTIDGFGVLKLSGRQYECIRVRKEHRGYGDKEFLYMTKEGAFVGVGLIAMNLPDTGLVTTGAQVLLAPGLMSVEQTGGIPHSFGLEQNHPNPFNPSTTITVNLAQRTSVRLVIHNVVGQEIATLMNDTYDAGRYTVTWNGKDDRGFQAATGVYLYRLEAGDFSATKKMVMVK
;
A
#
# COMPACT_ATOMS: atom_id res chain seq x y z
N MET A 1 24.25 28.15 1.46
CA MET A 1 23.64 28.85 0.31
C MET A 1 24.20 28.38 -1.04
N HIS A 2 24.67 27.13 -1.18
CA HIS A 2 25.25 26.58 -2.41
C HIS A 2 24.63 25.27 -2.95
N LEU A 3 23.68 24.67 -2.26
CA LEU A 3 23.04 23.42 -2.72
C LEU A 3 21.86 23.66 -3.71
N ALA A 4 21.26 24.85 -3.69
CA ALA A 4 20.07 25.14 -4.51
C ALA A 4 20.38 25.44 -5.98
N GLN A 5 21.65 25.64 -6.38
CA GLN A 5 22.01 25.94 -7.76
C GLN A 5 22.37 24.72 -8.61
N PHE A 6 22.64 23.58 -8.04
CA PHE A 6 23.03 22.37 -8.78
C PHE A 6 21.87 21.61 -9.45
N VAL A 7 20.64 21.87 -9.03
CA VAL A 7 19.45 21.12 -9.52
C VAL A 7 18.91 21.64 -10.87
N ARG A 8 19.41 22.76 -11.39
CA ARG A 8 18.84 23.42 -12.60
C ARG A 8 19.41 23.00 -13.93
N SER A 9 20.42 22.12 -14.02
CA SER A 9 21.15 21.89 -15.28
C SER A 9 21.30 20.44 -15.75
N ALA A 10 20.47 19.50 -15.29
CA ALA A 10 20.44 18.18 -15.90
C ALA A 10 19.16 18.06 -16.76
N ALA A 11 19.24 18.45 -18.02
CA ALA A 11 18.27 18.02 -19.04
C ALA A 11 18.39 16.50 -19.16
N ALA A 12 17.47 15.77 -18.51
CA ALA A 12 17.39 14.32 -18.60
C ALA A 12 17.10 13.94 -20.05
N ALA A 13 18.02 13.24 -20.68
CA ALA A 13 17.75 12.53 -21.92
C ALA A 13 16.75 11.40 -21.57
N LEU A 14 15.48 11.64 -21.80
CA LEU A 14 14.44 10.63 -21.76
C LEU A 14 14.75 9.64 -22.89
N LEU A 15 15.20 8.44 -22.54
CA LEU A 15 15.25 7.33 -23.48
C LEU A 15 13.82 6.96 -23.89
N PRO A 16 13.57 6.55 -25.14
CA PRO A 16 12.24 6.34 -25.64
C PRO A 16 11.53 5.23 -24.84
N VAL A 17 10.33 5.54 -24.38
CA VAL A 17 9.37 4.55 -23.87
C VAL A 17 8.93 3.71 -25.07
N VAL A 18 9.28 2.45 -25.09
CA VAL A 18 8.75 1.52 -26.08
C VAL A 18 7.34 1.11 -25.61
N LEU A 19 6.32 1.74 -26.19
CA LEU A 19 4.93 1.32 -26.02
C LEU A 19 4.72 -0.01 -26.75
N ALA A 20 4.26 -1.01 -26.02
CA ALA A 20 3.94 -2.33 -26.56
C ALA A 20 2.69 -2.28 -27.47
N PRO A 21 2.56 -3.22 -28.43
CA PRO A 21 1.44 -3.23 -29.38
C PRO A 21 0.15 -3.65 -28.70
N GLN A 22 -0.92 -3.08 -29.23
CA GLN A 22 -2.36 -3.32 -29.07
C GLN A 22 -2.86 -4.23 -27.92
N LEU A 23 -3.63 -3.62 -27.03
CA LEU A 23 -4.38 -4.24 -25.94
C LEU A 23 -5.32 -5.35 -26.45
N ALA A 24 -5.12 -6.57 -25.96
CA ALA A 24 -6.19 -7.57 -25.98
C ALA A 24 -7.30 -7.13 -25.00
N SER A 25 -8.56 -7.34 -25.35
CA SER A 25 -9.76 -6.81 -24.65
C SER A 25 -9.99 -7.32 -23.21
N SER A 26 -8.98 -7.89 -22.56
CA SER A 26 -9.02 -8.42 -21.20
C SER A 26 -7.82 -8.02 -20.32
N GLN A 27 -6.96 -7.12 -20.78
CA GLN A 27 -5.83 -6.69 -19.95
C GLN A 27 -6.24 -5.66 -18.90
N ILE A 28 -5.83 -5.93 -17.66
CA ILE A 28 -5.95 -4.93 -16.59
C ILE A 28 -5.05 -3.74 -16.88
N VAL A 29 -5.57 -2.54 -16.65
CA VAL A 29 -4.88 -1.27 -16.80
C VAL A 29 -4.91 -0.55 -15.46
N ILE A 30 -3.75 -0.25 -14.89
CA ILE A 30 -3.64 0.54 -13.67
C ILE A 30 -3.52 2.02 -14.03
N GLN A 31 -4.39 2.82 -13.45
CA GLN A 31 -4.44 4.27 -13.59
C GLN A 31 -3.91 4.96 -12.35
N ARG A 32 -3.54 6.25 -12.48
CA ARG A 32 -3.12 7.06 -11.33
C ARG A 32 -4.12 7.01 -10.15
N PRO A 33 -5.44 7.15 -10.33
CA PRO A 33 -6.40 7.06 -9.23
C PRO A 33 -6.36 5.74 -8.47
N ASP A 34 -6.01 4.63 -9.12
CA ASP A 34 -5.92 3.32 -8.47
C ASP A 34 -4.77 3.29 -7.45
N VAL A 35 -3.61 3.84 -7.85
CA VAL A 35 -2.44 3.94 -6.97
C VAL A 35 -2.66 4.97 -5.86
N MET A 36 -3.35 6.06 -6.15
CA MET A 36 -3.65 7.10 -5.16
C MET A 36 -4.57 6.64 -4.02
N LYS A 37 -5.28 5.52 -4.16
CA LYS A 37 -6.01 4.90 -3.05
C LYS A 37 -5.10 4.56 -1.87
N LEU A 38 -3.82 4.23 -2.15
CA LEU A 38 -2.81 3.92 -1.13
C LEU A 38 -2.05 5.15 -0.64
N PHE A 39 -1.81 6.14 -1.51
CA PHE A 39 -0.79 7.17 -1.28
C PHE A 39 -1.33 8.61 -1.28
N THR A 40 -2.63 8.83 -1.06
CA THR A 40 -3.18 10.18 -0.92
C THR A 40 -2.68 10.85 0.37
N PRO A 41 -2.09 12.06 0.33
CA PRO A 41 -1.69 12.77 1.53
C PRO A 41 -2.85 12.99 2.50
N GLY A 42 -2.60 12.77 3.78
CA GLY A 42 -3.61 12.85 4.84
C GLY A 42 -4.49 11.60 4.97
N SER A 43 -4.39 10.65 4.05
CA SER A 43 -4.97 9.31 4.20
C SER A 43 -4.00 8.37 4.92
N TRP A 44 -4.42 7.15 5.10
CA TRP A 44 -3.62 6.08 5.69
C TRP A 44 -3.83 4.78 4.90
N HIS A 45 -2.97 3.82 5.09
CA HIS A 45 -3.08 2.48 4.53
C HIS A 45 -2.71 1.45 5.59
N TYR A 46 -3.19 0.22 5.42
CA TYR A 46 -2.74 -0.90 6.22
C TYR A 46 -1.50 -1.51 5.60
N TYR A 47 -0.57 -1.98 6.44
CA TYR A 47 0.53 -2.80 5.99
C TYR A 47 0.74 -4.01 6.89
N SER A 48 1.26 -5.08 6.30
CA SER A 48 1.71 -6.28 7.00
C SER A 48 2.90 -6.85 6.25
N GLY A 49 3.82 -7.45 6.98
CA GLY A 49 4.96 -8.18 6.43
C GLY A 49 4.87 -9.65 6.80
N ALA A 50 5.35 -10.52 5.93
CA ALA A 50 5.49 -11.94 6.20
C ALA A 50 6.75 -12.50 5.52
N GLU A 51 7.40 -13.45 6.19
CA GLU A 51 8.39 -14.31 5.56
C GLU A 51 7.74 -15.62 5.17
N GLY A 52 8.08 -16.15 3.99
CA GLY A 52 7.46 -17.37 3.53
C GLY A 52 7.94 -17.84 2.17
N ILE A 53 7.23 -18.82 1.63
CA ILE A 53 7.41 -19.32 0.27
C ILE A 53 6.30 -18.73 -0.59
N PHE A 54 6.69 -17.98 -1.62
CA PHE A 54 5.76 -17.30 -2.52
C PHE A 54 6.01 -17.73 -3.96
N ASP A 55 4.93 -17.89 -4.73
CA ASP A 55 5.03 -18.15 -6.17
C ASP A 55 5.02 -16.80 -6.91
N LEU A 56 6.14 -16.46 -7.52
CA LEU A 56 6.27 -15.26 -8.35
C LEU A 56 5.43 -15.32 -9.63
N GLY A 57 4.88 -16.49 -9.97
CA GLY A 57 4.14 -16.74 -11.20
C GLY A 57 5.04 -16.80 -12.42
N ARG A 58 4.47 -16.57 -13.61
CA ARG A 58 5.16 -16.60 -14.90
C ARG A 58 5.11 -15.24 -15.57
N THR A 59 6.03 -15.01 -16.50
CA THR A 59 5.91 -13.89 -17.44
C THR A 59 4.68 -14.09 -18.32
N GLY A 60 3.94 -13.02 -18.58
CA GLY A 60 2.67 -13.07 -19.31
C GLY A 60 1.48 -13.31 -18.37
N GLY A 61 0.45 -13.92 -18.89
CA GLY A 61 -0.76 -14.21 -18.12
C GLY A 61 -1.82 -14.91 -18.97
N PRO A 62 -3.00 -15.17 -18.36
CA PRO A 62 -3.35 -14.88 -16.97
C PRO A 62 -2.68 -15.84 -15.97
N ASN A 63 -2.18 -15.31 -14.87
CA ASN A 63 -1.58 -16.05 -13.76
C ASN A 63 -2.46 -16.02 -12.52
N ILE A 64 -2.19 -16.92 -11.57
CA ILE A 64 -2.70 -16.85 -10.20
C ILE A 64 -1.50 -16.60 -9.29
N TYR A 65 -1.51 -15.47 -8.60
CA TYR A 65 -0.51 -15.08 -7.62
C TYR A 65 -1.12 -15.27 -6.23
N ASP A 66 -0.75 -16.37 -5.55
CA ASP A 66 -1.37 -16.76 -4.29
C ASP A 66 -0.55 -16.30 -3.09
N PHE A 67 -1.02 -15.27 -2.43
CA PHE A 67 -0.47 -14.69 -1.20
C PHE A 67 -1.43 -14.90 -0.01
N SER A 68 -2.33 -15.88 -0.10
CA SER A 68 -3.31 -16.17 0.97
C SER A 68 -2.65 -16.64 2.28
N SER A 69 -1.40 -17.09 2.23
CA SER A 69 -0.60 -17.44 3.41
C SER A 69 -0.15 -16.23 4.24
N ILE A 70 -0.17 -15.01 3.67
CA ILE A 70 0.13 -13.81 4.43
C ILE A 70 -1.03 -13.51 5.37
N GLY A 71 -0.78 -13.66 6.67
CA GLY A 71 -1.77 -13.33 7.68
C GLY A 71 -1.99 -11.81 7.74
N LEU A 72 -3.24 -11.39 7.54
CA LEU A 72 -3.66 -10.00 7.72
C LEU A 72 -4.26 -9.74 9.11
N THR A 73 -3.92 -10.58 10.10
CA THR A 73 -4.48 -10.52 11.47
C THR A 73 -3.82 -9.45 12.35
N SER A 74 -2.62 -8.99 11.99
CA SER A 74 -1.87 -7.95 12.71
C SER A 74 -1.48 -6.84 11.75
N LEU A 75 -2.47 -6.18 11.16
CA LEU A 75 -2.23 -5.03 10.27
C LEU A 75 -1.81 -3.83 11.10
N GLU A 76 -0.70 -3.26 10.73
CA GLU A 76 -0.27 -1.96 11.22
C GLU A 76 -0.82 -0.88 10.29
N THR A 77 -1.02 0.32 10.84
CA THR A 77 -1.43 1.48 10.06
C THR A 77 -0.26 2.39 9.82
N SER A 78 -0.11 2.85 8.60
CA SER A 78 0.86 3.87 8.24
C SER A 78 0.13 5.06 7.61
N HIS A 79 0.48 6.27 8.02
CA HIS A 79 -0.14 7.49 7.52
C HIS A 79 0.66 8.07 6.36
N ASN A 80 -0.05 8.61 5.38
CA ASN A 80 0.55 9.30 4.24
C ASN A 80 0.71 10.79 4.55
N TYR A 81 1.93 11.27 4.52
CA TYR A 81 2.28 12.67 4.78
C TYR A 81 2.70 13.36 3.49
N ALA A 82 2.14 14.54 3.20
CA ALA A 82 2.73 15.40 2.19
C ALA A 82 4.11 15.87 2.69
N VAL A 83 5.10 15.94 1.81
CA VAL A 83 6.44 16.45 2.14
C VAL A 83 6.37 17.84 2.78
N SER A 84 5.45 18.70 2.32
CA SER A 84 5.22 20.04 2.86
C SER A 84 4.76 20.07 4.32
N THR A 85 4.25 18.95 4.86
CA THR A 85 3.78 18.83 6.25
C THR A 85 4.78 18.19 7.20
N VAL A 86 5.94 17.74 6.67
CA VAL A 86 7.02 17.13 7.45
C VAL A 86 8.20 18.09 7.47
N PRO A 87 8.45 18.82 8.57
CA PRO A 87 9.43 19.91 8.62
C PRO A 87 10.82 19.51 8.13
N GLU A 88 11.28 18.31 8.45
CA GLU A 88 12.60 17.79 8.07
C GLU A 88 12.75 17.52 6.58
N LEU A 89 11.65 17.33 5.86
CA LEU A 89 11.64 17.05 4.42
C LEU A 89 11.47 18.32 3.58
N VAL A 90 10.97 19.40 4.17
CA VAL A 90 10.79 20.68 3.49
C VAL A 90 12.13 21.21 2.97
N GLY A 91 12.16 21.57 1.69
CA GLY A 91 13.37 22.03 1.00
C GLY A 91 14.35 20.91 0.60
N ARG A 92 14.10 19.68 1.01
CA ARG A 92 14.90 18.50 0.60
C ARG A 92 14.25 17.77 -0.58
N TYR A 93 12.93 17.63 -0.55
CA TYR A 93 12.14 16.98 -1.59
C TYR A 93 11.09 17.92 -2.17
N ASP A 94 10.46 17.51 -3.27
CA ASP A 94 9.34 18.24 -3.87
C ASP A 94 8.20 18.38 -2.84
N PRO A 95 7.68 19.58 -2.58
CA PRO A 95 6.63 19.78 -1.57
C PRO A 95 5.32 19.05 -1.87
N ALA A 96 5.07 18.68 -3.13
CA ALA A 96 3.95 17.84 -3.55
C ALA A 96 4.25 16.33 -3.46
N GLY A 97 5.44 15.95 -2.96
CA GLY A 97 5.79 14.57 -2.68
C GLY A 97 5.00 14.01 -1.50
N VAL A 98 4.97 12.69 -1.42
CA VAL A 98 4.29 11.91 -0.38
C VAL A 98 5.26 10.90 0.22
N THR A 99 5.28 10.78 1.52
CA THR A 99 5.92 9.71 2.27
C THR A 99 4.95 9.15 3.30
N PHE A 100 5.33 8.10 3.99
CA PHE A 100 4.47 7.49 5.00
C PHE A 100 5.24 7.13 6.28
N GLY A 101 4.53 6.86 7.36
CA GLY A 101 5.08 6.51 8.67
C GLY A 101 4.02 6.56 9.76
N ASP A 102 4.39 6.19 10.97
CA ASP A 102 3.48 6.22 12.12
C ASP A 102 3.18 7.66 12.57
N SER A 103 4.14 8.55 12.42
CA SER A 103 3.99 9.98 12.66
C SER A 103 4.95 10.78 11.75
N PRO A 104 4.72 12.10 11.58
CA PRO A 104 5.63 12.92 10.78
C PRO A 104 7.06 13.04 11.35
N THR A 105 7.28 12.58 12.58
CA THR A 105 8.60 12.60 13.26
C THR A 105 9.22 11.21 13.38
N THR A 106 8.49 10.14 13.05
CA THR A 106 8.92 8.74 13.18
C THR A 106 9.03 8.01 11.85
N ILE A 107 9.37 8.76 10.79
CA ILE A 107 9.63 8.17 9.47
C ILE A 107 10.92 7.36 9.58
N GLU A 108 10.86 6.08 9.22
CA GLU A 108 11.99 5.16 9.27
C GLU A 108 12.20 4.49 7.92
N LYS A 109 13.22 4.96 7.20
CA LYS A 109 13.68 4.39 5.92
C LYS A 109 12.56 4.22 4.89
N ASN A 110 11.67 5.20 4.80
CA ASN A 110 10.54 5.16 3.90
C ASN A 110 10.81 5.94 2.59
N PRO A 111 10.32 5.43 1.46
CA PRO A 111 10.44 6.13 0.20
C PRO A 111 9.64 7.43 0.20
N VAL A 112 10.13 8.39 -0.58
CA VAL A 112 9.44 9.64 -0.89
C VAL A 112 9.01 9.58 -2.35
N PHE A 113 7.69 9.58 -2.58
CA PHE A 113 7.08 9.50 -3.89
C PHE A 113 6.62 10.87 -4.39
N TYR A 114 6.51 10.98 -5.72
CA TYR A 114 5.78 12.05 -6.38
C TYR A 114 4.86 11.47 -7.45
N PHE A 115 3.59 11.82 -7.41
CA PHE A 115 2.57 11.32 -8.33
C PHE A 115 2.11 12.42 -9.27
N GLY A 116 2.76 12.51 -10.44
CA GLY A 116 2.35 13.38 -11.54
C GLY A 116 1.07 12.93 -12.22
N THR A 117 0.69 13.59 -13.30
CA THR A 117 -0.52 13.27 -14.09
C THR A 117 -0.38 11.92 -14.80
N ASP A 118 0.78 11.67 -15.38
CA ASP A 118 1.08 10.54 -16.26
C ASP A 118 2.23 9.67 -15.75
N THR A 119 2.88 10.06 -14.67
CA THR A 119 4.09 9.38 -14.19
C THR A 119 4.15 9.42 -12.66
N ALA A 120 4.49 8.29 -12.05
CA ALA A 120 4.87 8.20 -10.65
C ALA A 120 6.39 8.08 -10.52
N PHE A 121 6.96 8.80 -9.57
CA PHE A 121 8.40 8.85 -9.32
C PHE A 121 8.74 8.47 -7.89
N VAL A 122 9.89 7.86 -7.70
CA VAL A 122 10.60 7.79 -6.41
C VAL A 122 11.61 8.95 -6.39
N LEU A 123 11.50 9.81 -5.40
CA LEU A 123 12.41 10.95 -5.23
C LEU A 123 13.64 10.57 -4.41
N GLY A 124 13.54 9.52 -3.60
CA GLY A 124 14.55 9.02 -2.69
C GLY A 124 13.93 8.36 -1.48
N GLU A 125 14.71 8.24 -0.43
CA GLU A 125 14.27 7.71 0.86
C GLU A 125 14.58 8.70 1.98
N ALA A 126 13.75 8.68 3.03
CA ALA A 126 13.98 9.47 4.23
C ALA A 126 13.92 8.58 5.47
N SER A 127 14.83 8.83 6.40
CA SER A 127 14.81 8.29 7.76
C SER A 127 15.01 9.44 8.73
N LEU A 128 14.14 9.56 9.71
CA LEU A 128 14.24 10.56 10.78
C LEU A 128 14.66 9.93 12.09
N ILE A 129 14.49 8.62 12.25
CA ILE A 129 14.85 7.80 13.40
C ILE A 129 15.54 6.50 12.94
N PRO A 130 16.44 5.90 13.74
CA PRO A 130 17.10 6.49 14.90
C PRO A 130 18.11 7.57 14.50
N THR A 131 18.46 7.65 13.22
CA THR A 131 19.45 8.57 12.66
C THR A 131 18.86 9.28 11.45
N LYS A 132 19.00 10.60 11.37
CA LYS A 132 18.53 11.35 10.21
C LYS A 132 19.37 11.03 9.00
N ARG A 133 18.73 10.45 7.98
CA ARG A 133 19.33 10.08 6.69
C ARG A 133 18.39 10.48 5.58
N PHE A 134 18.93 11.06 4.52
CA PHE A 134 18.17 11.45 3.33
C PHE A 134 18.90 10.97 2.09
N GLU A 135 18.20 10.25 1.25
CA GLU A 135 18.63 9.83 -0.08
C GLU A 135 17.87 10.65 -1.14
N HIS A 136 18.59 11.13 -2.13
CA HIS A 136 18.00 11.80 -3.29
C HIS A 136 18.38 11.05 -4.56
N ARG A 137 17.39 10.81 -5.42
CA ARG A 137 17.56 10.14 -6.72
C ARG A 137 17.59 11.16 -7.86
N VAL A 138 18.66 11.15 -8.65
CA VAL A 138 18.87 12.08 -9.75
C VAL A 138 19.29 11.31 -11.02
N PRO A 139 18.52 11.40 -12.13
CA PRO A 139 17.18 11.99 -12.21
C PRO A 139 16.20 11.30 -11.27
N ARG A 140 15.01 11.88 -11.04
CA ARG A 140 13.92 11.20 -10.29
C ARG A 140 13.69 9.82 -10.90
N GLU A 141 13.65 8.79 -10.08
CA GLU A 141 13.41 7.44 -10.59
C GLU A 141 11.95 7.29 -11.03
N ILE A 142 11.72 6.91 -12.27
CA ILE A 142 10.38 6.60 -12.78
C ILE A 142 9.97 5.23 -12.21
N MET A 143 8.92 5.23 -11.38
CA MET A 143 8.34 4.02 -10.83
C MET A 143 7.31 3.43 -11.80
N LEU A 144 6.37 4.25 -12.29
CA LEU A 144 5.29 3.85 -13.19
C LEU A 144 4.98 4.97 -14.18
N ILE A 145 4.50 4.59 -15.36
CA ILE A 145 3.88 5.49 -16.35
C ILE A 145 2.42 5.11 -16.50
N TYR A 146 1.53 6.08 -16.42
CA TYR A 146 0.09 5.86 -16.56
C TYR A 146 -0.40 6.15 -17.99
N PRO A 147 -1.29 5.36 -18.54
CA PRO A 147 -1.81 4.09 -18.02
C PRO A 147 -0.73 2.99 -17.99
N THR A 148 -0.65 2.26 -16.87
CA THR A 148 0.29 1.16 -16.72
C THR A 148 -0.30 -0.11 -17.33
N VAL A 149 0.36 -0.67 -18.32
CA VAL A 149 -0.11 -1.81 -19.10
C VAL A 149 0.95 -2.90 -19.23
N TYR A 150 0.51 -4.14 -19.39
CA TYR A 150 1.40 -5.27 -19.66
C TYR A 150 2.28 -5.03 -20.90
N GLY A 151 3.54 -5.43 -20.82
CA GLY A 151 4.54 -5.28 -21.87
C GLY A 151 5.30 -3.95 -21.84
N SER A 152 4.90 -2.99 -21.01
CA SER A 152 5.65 -1.74 -20.83
C SER A 152 6.98 -1.99 -20.13
N THR A 153 8.03 -1.30 -20.59
CA THR A 153 9.35 -1.33 -19.96
C THR A 153 9.91 0.07 -19.84
N ILE A 154 10.45 0.39 -18.69
CA ILE A 154 11.16 1.63 -18.38
C ILE A 154 12.59 1.27 -18.03
N SER A 155 13.58 1.93 -18.66
CA SER A 155 14.99 1.76 -18.33
C SER A 155 15.63 3.13 -18.11
N GLN A 156 16.29 3.32 -16.98
CA GLN A 156 16.92 4.58 -16.61
C GLN A 156 18.16 4.34 -15.75
N THR A 157 19.10 5.28 -15.76
CA THR A 157 20.20 5.33 -14.81
C THR A 157 19.88 6.37 -13.75
N VAL A 158 19.97 5.96 -12.50
CA VAL A 158 19.69 6.80 -11.33
C VAL A 158 20.96 6.92 -10.50
N THR A 159 21.29 8.13 -10.07
CA THR A 159 22.35 8.38 -9.10
C THR A 159 21.71 8.72 -7.76
N ASN A 160 22.05 7.94 -6.75
CA ASN A 160 21.60 8.11 -5.38
C ASN A 160 22.64 8.95 -4.61
N TYR A 161 22.18 10.04 -4.02
CA TYR A 161 22.96 10.89 -3.13
C TYR A 161 22.46 10.72 -1.71
N ASP A 162 23.23 10.09 -0.88
CA ASP A 162 22.89 9.73 0.49
C ASP A 162 23.62 10.63 1.49
N THR A 163 22.90 11.19 2.43
CA THR A 163 23.48 12.07 3.47
C THR A 163 22.94 11.69 4.83
N THR A 164 23.86 11.41 5.76
CA THR A 164 23.57 11.07 7.15
C THR A 164 23.97 12.23 8.05
N PHE A 165 23.11 12.51 9.04
CA PHE A 165 23.29 13.61 9.99
C PHE A 165 23.39 13.09 11.42
N ASN A 166 24.17 13.79 12.26
CA ASN A 166 24.19 13.57 13.72
C ASN A 166 23.00 14.28 14.41
N ALA A 167 22.87 14.08 15.71
CA ALA A 167 21.79 14.67 16.49
C ALA A 167 21.82 16.21 16.52
N SER A 168 22.99 16.84 16.33
CA SER A 168 23.16 18.31 16.27
C SER A 168 22.94 18.89 14.86
N GLY A 169 22.61 18.04 13.87
CA GLY A 169 22.36 18.46 12.49
C GLY A 169 23.61 18.59 11.62
N GLY A 170 24.78 18.19 12.12
CA GLY A 170 26.01 18.11 11.34
C GLY A 170 26.04 16.88 10.43
N ILE A 171 26.62 17.02 9.22
CA ILE A 171 26.80 15.89 8.29
C ILE A 171 27.85 14.93 8.86
N VAL A 172 27.51 13.67 8.98
CA VAL A 172 28.39 12.58 9.42
C VAL A 172 29.02 11.89 8.22
N SER A 173 28.21 11.61 7.21
CA SER A 173 28.66 10.94 5.98
C SER A 173 27.84 11.34 4.79
N THR A 174 28.47 11.30 3.63
CA THR A 174 27.84 11.37 2.31
C THR A 174 28.29 10.16 1.50
N ASN A 175 27.36 9.58 0.76
CA ASN A 175 27.66 8.50 -0.18
C ASN A 175 26.97 8.79 -1.51
N THR A 176 27.59 8.33 -2.60
CA THR A 176 27.02 8.45 -3.93
C THR A 176 27.15 7.10 -4.63
N SER A 177 26.05 6.60 -5.15
CA SER A 177 26.01 5.38 -5.93
C SER A 177 25.16 5.58 -7.18
N SER A 178 25.44 4.82 -8.23
CA SER A 178 24.62 4.85 -9.44
C SER A 178 24.24 3.43 -9.81
N SER A 179 22.97 3.27 -10.21
CA SER A 179 22.40 2.02 -10.67
C SER A 179 21.60 2.21 -11.94
N GLN A 180 21.55 1.18 -12.78
CA GLN A 180 20.59 1.13 -13.86
C GLN A 180 19.34 0.42 -13.36
N GLU A 181 18.23 1.14 -13.38
CA GLU A 181 16.91 0.64 -12.98
C GLU A 181 16.13 0.21 -14.21
N VAL A 182 15.60 -1.02 -14.20
CA VAL A 182 14.74 -1.52 -15.25
C VAL A 182 13.44 -2.00 -14.63
N THR A 183 12.35 -1.30 -14.96
CA THR A 183 10.99 -1.66 -14.52
C THR A 183 10.24 -2.23 -15.70
N THR A 184 9.74 -3.45 -15.59
CA THR A 184 8.96 -4.14 -16.63
C THR A 184 7.63 -4.61 -16.09
N ILE A 185 6.55 -4.32 -16.81
CA ILE A 185 5.23 -4.87 -16.53
C ILE A 185 5.17 -6.22 -17.26
N ASP A 186 5.59 -7.29 -16.61
CA ASP A 186 5.90 -8.57 -17.25
C ASP A 186 4.87 -9.66 -16.98
N GLY A 187 3.81 -9.37 -16.22
CA GLY A 187 2.76 -10.33 -15.94
C GLY A 187 1.43 -9.66 -15.58
N PHE A 188 0.35 -10.44 -15.67
CA PHE A 188 -0.98 -10.07 -15.24
C PHE A 188 -1.78 -11.31 -14.82
N GLY A 189 -2.83 -11.12 -14.03
CA GLY A 189 -3.66 -12.22 -13.57
C GLY A 189 -4.50 -11.89 -12.35
N VAL A 190 -4.62 -12.86 -11.47
CA VAL A 190 -5.40 -12.76 -10.24
C VAL A 190 -4.47 -12.86 -9.03
N LEU A 191 -4.49 -11.82 -8.21
CA LEU A 191 -3.89 -11.79 -6.88
C LEU A 191 -4.88 -12.37 -5.87
N LYS A 192 -4.47 -13.45 -5.20
CA LYS A 192 -5.21 -14.00 -4.05
C LYS A 192 -4.57 -13.49 -2.77
N LEU A 193 -5.37 -12.85 -1.93
CA LEU A 193 -4.93 -12.30 -0.67
C LEU A 193 -6.06 -12.42 0.36
N SER A 194 -5.82 -13.14 1.46
CA SER A 194 -6.77 -13.31 2.58
C SER A 194 -8.20 -13.66 2.14
N GLY A 195 -8.34 -14.71 1.34
CA GLY A 195 -9.65 -15.18 0.88
C GLY A 195 -10.29 -14.36 -0.24
N ARG A 196 -9.69 -13.25 -0.66
CA ARG A 196 -10.14 -12.41 -1.77
C ARG A 196 -9.29 -12.60 -3.01
N GLN A 197 -9.89 -12.23 -4.15
CA GLN A 197 -9.23 -12.27 -5.45
C GLN A 197 -9.37 -10.90 -6.10
N TYR A 198 -8.26 -10.41 -6.64
CA TYR A 198 -8.17 -9.11 -7.31
C TYR A 198 -7.51 -9.29 -8.66
N GLU A 199 -8.00 -8.61 -9.68
CA GLU A 199 -7.24 -8.49 -10.92
C GLU A 199 -5.99 -7.66 -10.69
N CYS A 200 -4.83 -8.14 -11.14
CA CYS A 200 -3.56 -7.46 -10.90
C CYS A 200 -2.62 -7.49 -12.11
N ILE A 201 -1.71 -6.53 -12.13
CA ILE A 201 -0.49 -6.56 -12.92
C ILE A 201 0.68 -6.99 -12.04
N ARG A 202 1.69 -7.62 -12.64
CA ARG A 202 2.99 -7.87 -12.03
C ARG A 202 4.01 -6.91 -12.63
N VAL A 203 4.66 -6.16 -11.76
CA VAL A 203 5.76 -5.26 -12.07
C VAL A 203 7.04 -5.92 -11.57
N ARG A 204 8.00 -6.14 -12.46
CA ARG A 204 9.35 -6.59 -12.13
C ARG A 204 10.29 -5.39 -12.19
N LYS A 205 10.98 -5.13 -11.11
CA LYS A 205 12.00 -4.09 -11.02
C LYS A 205 13.37 -4.75 -10.83
N GLU A 206 14.34 -4.35 -11.63
CA GLU A 206 15.72 -4.85 -11.61
C GLU A 206 16.67 -3.70 -11.32
N HIS A 207 17.51 -3.89 -10.29
CA HIS A 207 18.62 -3.00 -9.96
C HIS A 207 19.89 -3.55 -10.60
N ARG A 208 20.14 -3.19 -11.86
CA ARG A 208 21.32 -3.68 -12.59
C ARG A 208 22.59 -3.05 -12.02
N GLY A 209 23.49 -3.90 -11.58
CA GLY A 209 24.73 -3.53 -10.87
C GLY A 209 24.82 -4.18 -9.50
N TYR A 210 23.68 -4.42 -8.84
CA TYR A 210 23.60 -5.17 -7.59
C TYR A 210 23.02 -6.57 -7.78
N GLY A 211 22.32 -6.81 -8.90
CA GLY A 211 21.66 -8.09 -9.19
C GLY A 211 20.32 -8.30 -8.48
N ASP A 212 19.83 -7.27 -7.83
CA ASP A 212 18.60 -7.34 -7.05
C ASP A 212 17.36 -7.24 -7.93
N LYS A 213 16.32 -7.96 -7.56
CA LYS A 213 15.01 -7.90 -8.21
C LYS A 213 13.90 -7.78 -7.17
N GLU A 214 12.92 -6.97 -7.50
CA GLU A 214 11.68 -6.80 -6.76
C GLU A 214 10.50 -7.13 -7.65
N PHE A 215 9.46 -7.72 -7.06
CA PHE A 215 8.20 -7.99 -7.74
C PHE A 215 7.06 -7.30 -7.02
N LEU A 216 6.30 -6.50 -7.75
CA LEU A 216 5.19 -5.74 -7.21
C LEU A 216 3.91 -6.20 -7.91
N TYR A 217 2.90 -6.56 -7.14
CA TYR A 217 1.58 -6.95 -7.64
C TYR A 217 0.61 -5.85 -7.27
N MET A 218 0.03 -5.21 -8.28
CA MET A 218 -0.79 -4.01 -8.10
C MET A 218 -2.18 -4.23 -8.65
N THR A 219 -3.19 -3.81 -7.89
CA THR A 219 -4.60 -3.95 -8.24
C THR A 219 -5.27 -2.59 -8.39
N LYS A 220 -6.43 -2.55 -9.07
CA LYS A 220 -7.26 -1.34 -9.20
C LYS A 220 -7.90 -0.94 -7.86
N GLU A 221 -8.12 -1.89 -6.99
CA GLU A 221 -8.79 -1.68 -5.71
C GLU A 221 -7.87 -1.01 -4.67
N GLY A 222 -6.56 -1.03 -4.89
CA GLY A 222 -5.57 -0.50 -3.97
C GLY A 222 -5.01 -1.58 -3.02
N ALA A 223 -4.97 -2.84 -3.46
CA ALA A 223 -4.10 -3.85 -2.87
C ALA A 223 -2.75 -3.85 -3.60
N PHE A 224 -1.70 -3.95 -2.84
CA PHE A 224 -0.33 -3.99 -3.33
C PHE A 224 0.44 -5.06 -2.54
N VAL A 225 1.15 -5.93 -3.25
CA VAL A 225 2.06 -6.90 -2.63
C VAL A 225 3.45 -6.70 -3.23
N GLY A 226 4.43 -6.44 -2.39
CA GLY A 226 5.84 -6.36 -2.76
C GLY A 226 6.58 -7.61 -2.28
N VAL A 227 7.34 -8.24 -3.16
CA VAL A 227 8.17 -9.41 -2.86
C VAL A 227 9.60 -9.12 -3.24
N GLY A 228 10.54 -9.47 -2.38
CA GLY A 228 11.97 -9.29 -2.65
C GLY A 228 12.51 -7.91 -2.31
N LEU A 229 11.76 -7.09 -1.57
CA LEU A 229 12.22 -5.76 -1.13
C LEU A 229 13.52 -5.80 -0.29
N ILE A 230 13.93 -6.98 0.17
CA ILE A 230 15.11 -7.20 1.00
C ILE A 230 16.01 -8.33 0.43
N ALA A 231 15.53 -9.11 -0.55
CA ALA A 231 16.21 -10.29 -1.06
C ALA A 231 16.97 -10.03 -2.35
N MET A 232 18.22 -10.49 -2.40
CA MET A 232 19.06 -10.41 -3.59
C MET A 232 18.84 -11.62 -4.53
N ASN A 233 18.99 -11.42 -5.84
CA ASN A 233 19.04 -12.50 -6.84
C ASN A 233 17.79 -13.39 -6.94
N LEU A 234 16.60 -12.82 -6.84
CA LEU A 234 15.37 -13.59 -7.08
C LEU A 234 15.29 -14.07 -8.54
N PRO A 235 14.78 -15.29 -8.78
CA PRO A 235 14.47 -15.75 -10.14
C PRO A 235 13.31 -14.94 -10.74
N ASP A 236 13.13 -15.02 -12.05
CA ASP A 236 12.04 -14.31 -12.72
C ASP A 236 10.68 -14.96 -12.53
N THR A 237 10.66 -16.23 -12.13
CA THR A 237 9.44 -17.04 -12.02
C THR A 237 9.60 -18.12 -10.95
N GLY A 238 8.49 -18.69 -10.51
CA GLY A 238 8.44 -19.87 -9.64
C GLY A 238 8.47 -19.53 -8.14
N LEU A 239 8.69 -20.56 -7.33
CA LEU A 239 8.67 -20.47 -5.87
C LEU A 239 9.96 -19.85 -5.34
N VAL A 240 9.80 -18.89 -4.43
CA VAL A 240 10.91 -18.24 -3.71
C VAL A 240 10.63 -18.21 -2.22
N THR A 241 11.70 -18.32 -1.43
CA THR A 241 11.66 -18.12 0.02
C THR A 241 12.20 -16.73 0.31
N THR A 242 11.35 -15.81 0.72
CA THR A 242 11.72 -14.39 0.95
C THR A 242 10.69 -13.67 1.79
N GLY A 243 10.94 -12.40 2.08
CA GLY A 243 9.96 -11.48 2.66
C GLY A 243 8.99 -10.95 1.61
N ALA A 244 7.74 -10.78 2.02
CA ALA A 244 6.73 -10.06 1.27
C ALA A 244 6.10 -8.99 2.14
N GLN A 245 5.75 -7.85 1.54
CA GLN A 245 4.99 -6.77 2.19
C GLN A 245 3.67 -6.57 1.47
N VAL A 246 2.63 -6.36 2.24
CA VAL A 246 1.29 -6.08 1.75
C VAL A 246 0.89 -4.69 2.19
N LEU A 247 0.42 -3.88 1.26
CA LEU A 247 -0.22 -2.59 1.53
C LEU A 247 -1.66 -2.65 1.05
N LEU A 248 -2.59 -2.20 1.89
CA LEU A 248 -4.01 -2.20 1.59
C LEU A 248 -4.61 -0.82 1.80
N ALA A 249 -5.30 -0.30 0.80
CA ALA A 249 -6.10 0.91 0.95
C ALA A 249 -7.18 0.71 2.05
N PRO A 250 -7.61 1.77 2.74
CA PRO A 250 -8.53 1.68 3.87
C PRO A 250 -9.82 0.88 3.60
N GLY A 251 -10.37 0.95 2.40
CA GLY A 251 -11.55 0.17 1.99
C GLY A 251 -11.33 -1.33 1.76
N LEU A 252 -10.07 -1.79 1.81
CA LEU A 252 -9.72 -3.20 1.60
C LEU A 252 -9.43 -3.96 2.89
N MET A 253 -9.89 -3.47 4.05
CA MET A 253 -9.75 -4.22 5.30
C MET A 253 -10.30 -5.62 5.15
N SER A 254 -9.64 -6.57 5.79
CA SER A 254 -9.94 -8.00 5.70
C SER A 254 -11.38 -8.31 6.10
N VAL A 255 -12.23 -8.45 5.10
CA VAL A 255 -13.54 -9.09 5.25
C VAL A 255 -13.35 -10.53 4.82
N GLU A 256 -13.11 -11.42 5.76
CA GLU A 256 -13.04 -12.85 5.48
C GLU A 256 -14.45 -13.39 5.26
N GLN A 257 -14.68 -13.98 4.10
CA GLN A 257 -15.90 -14.77 3.87
C GLN A 257 -15.72 -16.15 4.50
N THR A 258 -16.38 -16.39 5.63
CA THR A 258 -16.29 -17.65 6.37
C THR A 258 -17.59 -18.43 6.29
N GLY A 259 -17.54 -19.65 5.72
CA GLY A 259 -18.68 -20.60 5.74
C GLY A 259 -19.66 -20.50 4.56
N GLY A 260 -20.72 -21.32 4.60
CA GLY A 260 -21.76 -21.38 3.57
C GLY A 260 -22.63 -20.11 3.50
N ILE A 261 -23.43 -20.00 2.42
CA ILE A 261 -24.34 -18.86 2.21
C ILE A 261 -25.37 -18.79 3.36
N PRO A 262 -25.44 -17.69 4.13
CA PRO A 262 -26.45 -17.54 5.17
C PRO A 262 -27.85 -17.44 4.57
N HIS A 263 -28.84 -18.00 5.28
CA HIS A 263 -30.25 -17.91 4.86
C HIS A 263 -30.90 -16.54 5.17
N SER A 264 -30.26 -15.70 5.98
CA SER A 264 -30.77 -14.37 6.38
C SER A 264 -29.62 -13.40 6.61
N PHE A 265 -29.91 -12.11 6.43
CA PHE A 265 -29.01 -11.05 6.87
C PHE A 265 -28.85 -11.06 8.39
N GLY A 266 -27.67 -10.75 8.87
CA GLY A 266 -27.38 -10.72 10.30
C GLY A 266 -26.15 -9.91 10.65
N LEU A 267 -26.17 -9.34 11.85
CA LEU A 267 -25.02 -8.71 12.49
C LEU A 267 -24.79 -9.41 13.82
N GLU A 268 -23.63 -10.05 13.99
CA GLU A 268 -23.33 -10.79 15.23
C GLU A 268 -22.72 -9.86 16.28
N GLN A 269 -22.68 -10.33 17.53
CA GLN A 269 -22.00 -9.59 18.59
C GLN A 269 -20.48 -9.67 18.34
N ASN A 270 -19.81 -8.53 18.49
CA ASN A 270 -18.35 -8.48 18.36
C ASN A 270 -17.67 -9.33 19.44
N HIS A 271 -16.55 -9.93 19.09
CA HIS A 271 -15.75 -10.75 20.00
C HIS A 271 -14.23 -10.46 19.80
N PRO A 272 -13.49 -10.25 20.91
CA PRO A 272 -13.98 -10.13 22.29
C PRO A 272 -14.83 -8.87 22.52
N ASN A 273 -15.66 -8.88 23.59
CA ASN A 273 -16.36 -7.73 24.09
C ASN A 273 -16.55 -7.87 25.62
N PRO A 274 -15.92 -7.04 26.47
CA PRO A 274 -15.03 -5.92 26.14
C PRO A 274 -13.76 -6.32 25.40
N PHE A 275 -13.12 -5.38 24.67
CA PHE A 275 -11.94 -5.64 23.85
C PHE A 275 -10.80 -4.63 24.10
N ASN A 276 -9.54 -5.02 23.76
CA ASN A 276 -8.34 -4.21 23.88
C ASN A 276 -7.26 -4.65 22.87
N PRO A 277 -6.82 -3.82 21.97
CA PRO A 277 -7.53 -2.70 21.34
C PRO A 277 -8.39 -3.17 20.17
N SER A 278 -8.38 -4.47 19.82
CA SER A 278 -9.05 -5.01 18.62
C SER A 278 -10.21 -5.94 18.96
N THR A 279 -11.19 -5.96 18.06
CA THR A 279 -12.34 -6.83 18.12
C THR A 279 -12.81 -7.23 16.73
N THR A 280 -13.47 -8.37 16.63
CA THR A 280 -13.98 -8.92 15.38
C THR A 280 -15.50 -8.85 15.35
N ILE A 281 -16.05 -8.39 14.22
CA ILE A 281 -17.48 -8.26 13.96
C ILE A 281 -17.84 -9.22 12.82
N THR A 282 -18.85 -10.05 13.00
CA THR A 282 -19.34 -10.94 11.96
C THR A 282 -20.63 -10.41 11.34
N VAL A 283 -20.67 -10.41 10.02
CA VAL A 283 -21.82 -9.99 9.19
C VAL A 283 -22.25 -11.14 8.30
N ASN A 284 -23.54 -11.43 8.28
CA ASN A 284 -24.14 -12.44 7.43
C ASN A 284 -24.96 -11.77 6.31
N LEU A 285 -24.66 -12.11 5.05
CA LEU A 285 -25.35 -11.59 3.87
C LEU A 285 -26.04 -12.73 3.14
N ALA A 286 -27.38 -12.66 3.04
CA ALA A 286 -28.19 -13.69 2.39
C ALA A 286 -28.15 -13.62 0.87
N GLN A 287 -27.80 -12.49 0.31
CA GLN A 287 -27.68 -12.24 -1.14
C GLN A 287 -26.68 -11.10 -1.39
N ARG A 288 -26.26 -10.98 -2.64
CA ARG A 288 -25.41 -9.85 -3.10
C ARG A 288 -26.13 -8.52 -2.87
N THR A 289 -25.47 -7.61 -2.15
CA THR A 289 -26.03 -6.31 -1.81
C THR A 289 -24.98 -5.26 -1.50
N SER A 290 -25.35 -3.99 -1.57
CA SER A 290 -24.53 -2.90 -1.03
C SER A 290 -24.54 -2.97 0.49
N VAL A 291 -23.36 -2.90 1.09
CA VAL A 291 -23.16 -3.03 2.54
C VAL A 291 -22.40 -1.82 3.07
N ARG A 292 -22.88 -1.27 4.17
CA ARG A 292 -22.15 -0.26 4.95
C ARG A 292 -22.11 -0.70 6.41
N LEU A 293 -20.92 -0.89 6.96
CA LEU A 293 -20.68 -1.19 8.38
C LEU A 293 -19.86 -0.06 8.99
N VAL A 294 -20.45 0.67 9.93
CA VAL A 294 -19.85 1.87 10.51
C VAL A 294 -19.85 1.80 12.01
N ILE A 295 -18.77 2.28 12.61
CA ILE A 295 -18.62 2.46 14.05
C ILE A 295 -18.95 3.90 14.43
N HIS A 296 -19.77 4.06 15.47
CA HIS A 296 -20.16 5.34 16.02
C HIS A 296 -19.82 5.43 17.50
N ASN A 297 -19.55 6.62 17.98
CA ASN A 297 -19.53 6.88 19.41
C ASN A 297 -20.95 7.05 19.97
N VAL A 298 -21.06 7.23 21.27
CA VAL A 298 -22.36 7.35 21.97
C VAL A 298 -23.15 8.62 21.60
N VAL A 299 -22.51 9.61 21.00
CA VAL A 299 -23.21 10.84 20.51
C VAL A 299 -23.55 10.73 19.01
N GLY A 300 -23.35 9.56 18.39
CA GLY A 300 -23.73 9.28 17.01
C GLY A 300 -22.72 9.75 15.95
N GLN A 301 -21.52 10.19 16.34
CA GLN A 301 -20.47 10.55 15.38
C GLN A 301 -19.84 9.29 14.79
N GLU A 302 -19.63 9.27 13.49
CA GLU A 302 -18.89 8.21 12.79
C GLU A 302 -17.42 8.24 13.22
N ILE A 303 -16.90 7.10 13.62
CA ILE A 303 -15.52 6.91 14.05
C ILE A 303 -14.74 6.18 12.98
N ALA A 304 -15.28 5.06 12.48
CA ALA A 304 -14.62 4.27 11.45
C ALA A 304 -15.64 3.57 10.54
N THR A 305 -15.33 3.52 9.26
CA THR A 305 -16.10 2.76 8.27
C THR A 305 -15.37 1.46 7.96
N LEU A 306 -15.95 0.33 8.36
CA LEU A 306 -15.34 -0.99 8.22
C LEU A 306 -15.69 -1.70 6.91
N MET A 307 -16.90 -1.47 6.39
CA MET A 307 -17.36 -1.97 5.10
C MET A 307 -18.13 -0.87 4.38
N ASN A 308 -17.88 -0.69 3.09
CA ASN A 308 -18.61 0.27 2.27
C ASN A 308 -18.47 -0.10 0.78
N ASP A 309 -19.08 -1.23 0.39
CA ASP A 309 -19.03 -1.73 -0.99
C ASP A 309 -20.18 -2.72 -1.24
N THR A 310 -20.23 -3.30 -2.45
CA THR A 310 -21.14 -4.39 -2.79
C THR A 310 -20.46 -5.73 -2.52
N TYR A 311 -21.08 -6.56 -1.70
CA TYR A 311 -20.61 -7.90 -1.31
C TYR A 311 -21.55 -8.97 -1.80
N ASP A 312 -21.01 -10.13 -2.17
CA ASP A 312 -21.78 -11.32 -2.51
C ASP A 312 -22.45 -11.95 -1.27
N ALA A 313 -23.38 -12.88 -1.48
CA ALA A 313 -23.95 -13.65 -0.36
C ALA A 313 -22.84 -14.42 0.38
N GLY A 314 -22.84 -14.36 1.71
CA GLY A 314 -21.80 -15.00 2.51
C GLY A 314 -21.74 -14.52 3.96
N ARG A 315 -20.89 -15.19 4.74
CA ARG A 315 -20.57 -14.78 6.10
C ARG A 315 -19.22 -14.06 6.08
N TYR A 316 -19.18 -12.83 6.58
CA TYR A 316 -18.01 -11.95 6.57
C TYR A 316 -17.57 -11.62 7.98
N THR A 317 -16.28 -11.64 8.20
CA THR A 317 -15.65 -11.30 9.48
C THR A 317 -14.76 -10.08 9.29
N VAL A 318 -14.99 -9.02 10.08
CA VAL A 318 -14.29 -7.74 9.98
C VAL A 318 -13.65 -7.41 11.31
N THR A 319 -12.39 -7.04 11.31
CA THR A 319 -11.68 -6.64 12.53
C THR A 319 -11.62 -5.12 12.65
N TRP A 320 -12.01 -4.59 13.80
CA TRP A 320 -11.74 -3.20 14.18
C TRP A 320 -10.60 -3.15 15.20
N ASN A 321 -9.57 -2.39 14.89
CA ASN A 321 -8.36 -2.26 15.71
C ASN A 321 -8.41 -1.08 16.71
N GLY A 322 -9.61 -0.51 16.93
CA GLY A 322 -9.79 0.60 17.86
C GLY A 322 -9.30 1.95 17.35
N LYS A 323 -9.11 2.13 16.01
CA LYS A 323 -8.70 3.40 15.41
C LYS A 323 -9.83 4.03 14.61
N ASP A 324 -9.82 5.37 14.50
CA ASP A 324 -10.72 6.11 13.63
C ASP A 324 -10.26 6.07 12.16
N ASP A 325 -11.06 6.61 11.24
CA ASP A 325 -10.74 6.65 9.80
C ASP A 325 -9.50 7.51 9.47
N ARG A 326 -8.99 8.28 10.42
CA ARG A 326 -7.73 9.02 10.31
C ARG A 326 -6.56 8.27 10.94
N GLY A 327 -6.83 7.05 11.49
CA GLY A 327 -5.84 6.17 12.12
C GLY A 327 -5.49 6.52 13.57
N PHE A 328 -6.13 7.51 14.18
CA PHE A 328 -5.92 7.84 15.58
C PHE A 328 -6.63 6.85 16.50
N GLN A 329 -5.98 6.50 17.61
CA GLN A 329 -6.56 5.60 18.60
C GLN A 329 -7.83 6.20 19.17
N ALA A 330 -8.94 5.48 19.09
CA ALA A 330 -10.19 5.84 19.72
C ALA A 330 -10.10 5.75 21.24
N ALA A 331 -10.86 6.58 21.95
CA ALA A 331 -10.87 6.58 23.41
C ALA A 331 -11.51 5.32 23.98
N THR A 332 -11.08 4.89 25.17
CA THR A 332 -11.82 3.85 25.91
C THR A 332 -13.26 4.27 26.15
N GLY A 333 -14.20 3.36 25.98
CA GLY A 333 -15.60 3.67 26.12
C GLY A 333 -16.55 2.74 25.37
N VAL A 334 -17.79 3.19 25.30
CA VAL A 334 -18.86 2.48 24.59
C VAL A 334 -18.95 3.00 23.15
N TYR A 335 -19.04 2.06 22.21
CA TYR A 335 -19.23 2.30 20.79
C TYR A 335 -20.45 1.52 20.28
N LEU A 336 -21.04 2.02 19.23
CA LEU A 336 -22.09 1.34 18.47
C LEU A 336 -21.55 1.01 17.10
N TYR A 337 -21.85 -0.16 16.57
CA TYR A 337 -21.61 -0.49 15.19
C TYR A 337 -22.91 -0.80 14.47
N ARG A 338 -23.08 -0.17 13.31
CA ARG A 338 -24.31 -0.25 12.51
C ARG A 338 -23.99 -0.86 11.15
N LEU A 339 -24.75 -1.89 10.82
CA LEU A 339 -24.78 -2.53 9.51
C LEU A 339 -26.01 -2.03 8.76
N GLU A 340 -25.79 -1.63 7.50
CA GLU A 340 -26.82 -1.40 6.48
C GLU A 340 -26.50 -2.31 5.29
N ALA A 341 -27.46 -3.14 4.87
CA ALA A 341 -27.28 -4.12 3.80
C ALA A 341 -28.60 -4.23 2.99
N GLY A 342 -28.74 -3.43 1.92
CA GLY A 342 -29.99 -3.24 1.22
C GLY A 342 -31.06 -2.68 2.17
N ASP A 343 -32.19 -3.37 2.32
CA ASP A 343 -33.27 -2.98 3.23
C ASP A 343 -33.04 -3.45 4.69
N PHE A 344 -32.00 -4.24 4.94
CA PHE A 344 -31.65 -4.71 6.28
C PHE A 344 -30.79 -3.69 7.01
N SER A 345 -31.13 -3.43 8.28
CA SER A 345 -30.30 -2.60 9.17
C SER A 345 -30.28 -3.20 10.57
N ALA A 346 -29.10 -3.24 11.17
CA ALA A 346 -28.90 -3.70 12.54
C ALA A 346 -27.82 -2.88 13.24
N THR A 347 -28.00 -2.66 14.55
CA THR A 347 -27.02 -1.93 15.38
C THR A 347 -26.74 -2.72 16.65
N LYS A 348 -25.47 -2.79 17.04
CA LYS A 348 -25.01 -3.44 18.28
C LYS A 348 -24.04 -2.55 19.05
N LYS A 349 -23.88 -2.87 20.33
CA LYS A 349 -23.00 -2.16 21.26
C LYS A 349 -21.72 -2.97 21.52
N MET A 350 -20.60 -2.27 21.64
CA MET A 350 -19.32 -2.83 22.08
C MET A 350 -18.62 -1.92 23.08
N VAL A 351 -17.70 -2.48 23.86
CA VAL A 351 -16.98 -1.75 24.92
C VAL A 351 -15.47 -1.92 24.69
N MET A 352 -14.80 -0.81 24.47
CA MET A 352 -13.34 -0.76 24.39
C MET A 352 -12.76 -0.43 25.75
N VAL A 353 -11.82 -1.23 26.21
CA VAL A 353 -11.07 -1.04 27.46
C VAL A 353 -9.58 -0.91 27.15
N LYS A 354 -8.82 -0.38 28.10
CA LYS A 354 -7.35 -0.35 28.01
C LYS A 354 -6.75 -1.57 28.64
#